data_d9722745926fd27cc99726e65ec34939
#
_entry.id   d9722745926fd27cc99726e65ec34939
#
_cell.length_a   1.000
_cell.length_b   1.000
_cell.length_c   1.000
_cell.angle_alpha   90.00
_cell.angle_beta   90.00
_cell.angle_gamma   90.00
#
_symmetry.space_group_name_H-M   'P 1'
#
loop_
_entity.id
_entity.type
_entity.pdbx_description
1 polymer ?
#
loop_
_entity_poly.entity_id
_entity_poly.type
_entity_poly.pdbx_seq_one_letter_code
_entity_poly.pdbx_strand_id
1 'polypeptide(L)'
;MGLYFVPIKDIPDVWYEVAPLIDKTIDRTNNYVSTSEYLIAITEGTTNLCIGLDKKFSGDFKKLKKGDIKMVLLCDVVPYTRVKILHINIWATKTGHDYDHWMKQFETIENFGRDHGCSIVTALARKGLSKKLKSISNWTEQSTLLTKQL
;
A
#
# COMPACT_ATOMS: atom_id res chain seq x y z
N MET A 1 12.69 -1.32 12.29
CA MET A 1 12.31 -0.93 10.92
C MET A 1 11.52 -2.05 10.27
N GLY A 2 10.36 -1.77 9.72
CA GLY A 2 9.56 -2.79 9.05
C GLY A 2 8.22 -2.29 8.56
N LEU A 3 7.48 -3.23 7.96
CA LEU A 3 6.11 -3.03 7.49
C LEU A 3 5.16 -3.76 8.43
N TYR A 4 4.06 -3.10 8.78
CA TYR A 4 3.10 -3.61 9.74
C TYR A 4 1.67 -3.38 9.25
N PHE A 5 0.89 -4.46 9.17
CA PHE A 5 -0.54 -4.35 8.90
C PHE A 5 -1.27 -3.81 10.13
N VAL A 6 -2.20 -2.88 9.90
CA VAL A 6 -2.94 -2.22 10.97
C VAL A 6 -4.31 -2.89 11.12
N PRO A 7 -4.60 -3.50 12.28
CA PRO A 7 -5.92 -4.04 12.53
C PRO A 7 -7.01 -2.95 12.47
N ILE A 8 -8.22 -3.33 12.09
CA ILE A 8 -9.34 -2.38 11.95
C ILE A 8 -9.55 -1.57 13.23
N LYS A 9 -9.45 -2.21 14.39
CA LYS A 9 -9.61 -1.55 15.69
C LYS A 9 -8.59 -0.43 15.96
N ASP A 10 -7.43 -0.49 15.33
CA ASP A 10 -6.34 0.46 15.54
C ASP A 10 -6.30 1.57 14.47
N ILE A 11 -7.16 1.52 13.46
CA ILE A 11 -7.23 2.55 12.42
C ILE A 11 -7.39 3.97 12.98
N PRO A 12 -8.28 4.22 13.96
CA PRO A 12 -8.42 5.56 14.53
C PRO A 12 -7.13 6.14 15.10
N ASP A 13 -6.23 5.29 15.58
CA ASP A 13 -4.96 5.73 16.19
C ASP A 13 -3.92 6.22 15.17
N VAL A 14 -4.04 5.80 13.91
CA VAL A 14 -3.06 6.10 12.85
C VAL A 14 -3.61 6.94 11.71
N TRP A 15 -4.93 7.05 11.58
CA TRP A 15 -5.57 7.62 10.39
C TRP A 15 -5.16 9.07 10.10
N TYR A 16 -5.01 9.89 11.11
CA TYR A 16 -4.61 11.29 10.95
C TYR A 16 -3.21 11.47 10.32
N GLU A 17 -2.33 10.48 10.49
CA GLU A 17 -1.00 10.44 9.84
C GLU A 17 -1.05 9.80 8.45
N VAL A 18 -1.93 8.84 8.27
CA VAL A 18 -2.06 8.07 7.03
C VAL A 18 -2.78 8.85 5.93
N ALA A 19 -3.89 9.51 6.29
CA ALA A 19 -4.75 10.20 5.34
C ALA A 19 -4.01 11.24 4.47
N PRO A 20 -3.13 12.11 5.02
CA PRO A 20 -2.40 13.07 4.19
C PRO A 20 -1.48 12.42 3.14
N LEU A 21 -0.89 11.28 3.46
CA LEU A 21 -0.05 10.54 2.50
C LEU A 21 -0.89 9.95 1.37
N ILE A 22 -2.07 9.45 1.70
CA ILE A 22 -3.01 8.95 0.69
C ILE A 22 -3.50 10.08 -0.21
N ASP A 23 -3.93 11.21 0.35
CA ASP A 23 -4.39 12.38 -0.40
C ASP A 23 -3.35 12.83 -1.43
N LYS A 24 -2.12 12.94 -1.01
CA LYS A 24 -1.01 13.37 -1.85
C LYS A 24 -0.77 12.38 -3.01
N THR A 25 -0.93 11.09 -2.75
CA THR A 25 -0.72 10.05 -3.77
C THR A 25 -1.88 10.01 -4.75
N ILE A 26 -3.12 10.18 -4.30
CA ILE A 26 -4.31 10.27 -5.17
C ILE A 26 -4.13 11.41 -6.18
N ASP A 27 -3.72 12.58 -5.72
CA ASP A 27 -3.52 13.76 -6.57
C ASP A 27 -2.45 13.52 -7.65
N ARG A 28 -1.45 12.68 -7.36
CA ARG A 28 -0.33 12.42 -8.27
C ARG A 28 -0.57 11.28 -9.26
N THR A 29 -1.47 10.35 -8.95
CA THR A 29 -1.59 9.09 -9.69
C THR A 29 -2.88 8.96 -10.48
N ASN A 30 -3.69 10.01 -10.59
CA ASN A 30 -5.01 9.97 -11.23
C ASN A 30 -5.89 8.84 -10.68
N ASN A 31 -5.84 8.60 -9.39
CA ASN A 31 -6.66 7.61 -8.74
C ASN A 31 -8.11 8.11 -8.68
N TYR A 32 -9.07 7.21 -8.94
CA TYR A 32 -10.48 7.56 -8.98
C TYR A 32 -11.19 7.43 -7.63
N VAL A 33 -10.50 6.86 -6.63
CA VAL A 33 -11.04 6.62 -5.29
C VAL A 33 -10.57 7.72 -4.35
N SER A 34 -11.48 8.32 -3.58
CA SER A 34 -11.13 9.33 -2.59
C SER A 34 -10.57 8.71 -1.31
N THR A 35 -9.87 9.51 -0.52
CA THR A 35 -9.32 9.07 0.79
C THR A 35 -10.43 8.58 1.73
N SER A 36 -11.59 9.26 1.74
CA SER A 36 -12.72 8.85 2.58
C SER A 36 -13.33 7.52 2.12
N GLU A 37 -13.36 7.24 0.82
CA GLU A 37 -13.80 5.94 0.31
C GLU A 37 -12.84 4.83 0.72
N TYR A 38 -11.52 5.09 0.73
CA TYR A 38 -10.55 4.14 1.26
C TYR A 38 -10.74 3.88 2.76
N LEU A 39 -11.05 4.91 3.55
CA LEU A 39 -11.34 4.73 4.96
C LEU A 39 -12.54 3.79 5.16
N ILE A 40 -13.61 3.98 4.40
CA ILE A 40 -14.78 3.11 4.45
C ILE A 40 -14.39 1.67 4.10
N ALA A 41 -13.65 1.47 3.00
CA ALA A 41 -13.21 0.15 2.57
C ALA A 41 -12.32 -0.55 3.62
N ILE A 42 -11.44 0.20 4.28
CA ILE A 42 -10.59 -0.32 5.34
C ILE A 42 -11.43 -0.76 6.55
N THR A 43 -12.38 0.07 6.97
CA THR A 43 -13.24 -0.25 8.11
C THR A 43 -14.20 -1.39 7.83
N GLU A 44 -14.58 -1.59 6.57
CA GLU A 44 -15.39 -2.74 6.14
C GLU A 44 -14.56 -4.01 5.92
N GLY A 45 -13.25 -3.93 5.95
CA GLY A 45 -12.35 -5.07 5.79
C GLY A 45 -12.07 -5.47 4.35
N THR A 46 -12.50 -4.67 3.36
CA THR A 46 -12.24 -4.95 1.93
C THR A 46 -10.89 -4.44 1.45
N THR A 47 -10.35 -3.44 2.13
CA THR A 47 -8.99 -2.91 1.88
C THR A 47 -8.15 -3.07 3.15
N ASN A 48 -6.89 -3.40 3.00
CA ASN A 48 -5.95 -3.60 4.10
C ASN A 48 -4.94 -2.47 4.12
N LEU A 49 -4.69 -1.92 5.31
CA LEU A 49 -3.70 -0.87 5.53
C LEU A 49 -2.42 -1.47 6.09
N CYS A 50 -1.30 -1.17 5.44
CA CYS A 50 0.04 -1.45 5.93
C CYS A 50 0.82 -0.15 6.09
N ILE A 51 1.55 -0.01 7.19
CA ILE A 51 2.40 1.16 7.44
C ILE A 51 3.86 0.76 7.55
N GLY A 52 4.74 1.66 7.14
CA GLY A 52 6.18 1.49 7.27
C GLY A 52 6.74 2.40 8.35
N LEU A 53 7.54 1.82 9.24
CA LEU A 53 8.21 2.50 10.34
C LEU A 53 9.73 2.33 10.24
N ASP A 54 10.49 3.41 10.48
CA ASP A 54 11.95 3.39 10.50
C ASP A 54 12.53 3.01 11.87
N LYS A 55 11.68 2.69 12.80
CA LYS A 55 12.08 2.38 14.17
C LYS A 55 11.54 1.03 14.61
N LYS A 56 12.10 0.51 15.70
CA LYS A 56 11.58 -0.68 16.34
C LYS A 56 10.15 -0.42 16.82
N PHE A 57 9.23 -1.31 16.45
CA PHE A 57 7.82 -1.21 16.82
C PHE A 57 7.50 -2.08 18.03
N SER A 58 6.82 -1.49 19.02
CA SER A 58 6.40 -2.20 20.23
C SER A 58 5.16 -3.08 20.04
N GLY A 59 4.46 -2.94 18.93
CA GLY A 59 3.17 -3.59 18.67
C GLY A 59 1.96 -2.75 19.09
N ASP A 60 2.16 -1.61 19.72
CA ASP A 60 1.10 -0.73 20.18
C ASP A 60 1.00 0.51 19.30
N PHE A 61 -0.02 0.56 18.42
CA PHE A 61 -0.23 1.68 17.50
C PHE A 61 -0.54 3.00 18.23
N LYS A 62 -1.06 2.95 19.45
CA LYS A 62 -1.34 4.15 20.25
C LYS A 62 -0.06 4.88 20.69
N LYS A 63 1.06 4.18 20.74
CA LYS A 63 2.36 4.75 21.12
C LYS A 63 3.11 5.41 19.97
N LEU A 64 2.58 5.33 18.75
CA LEU A 64 3.17 6.00 17.60
C LEU A 64 3.03 7.51 17.75
N LYS A 65 4.11 8.22 17.42
CA LYS A 65 4.18 9.67 17.48
C LYS A 65 4.06 10.27 16.09
N LYS A 66 3.70 11.54 16.02
CA LYS A 66 3.68 12.28 14.78
C LYS A 66 5.02 12.15 14.05
N GLY A 67 4.98 11.78 12.79
CA GLY A 67 6.17 11.60 11.96
C GLY A 67 6.79 10.22 11.99
N ASP A 68 6.30 9.29 12.79
CA ASP A 68 6.81 7.91 12.84
C ASP A 68 6.48 7.12 11.59
N ILE A 69 5.29 7.33 11.01
CA ILE A 69 4.85 6.63 9.80
C ILE A 69 5.54 7.23 8.58
N LYS A 70 6.34 6.43 7.90
CA LYS A 70 7.15 6.85 6.74
C LYS A 70 6.61 6.35 5.41
N MET A 71 5.77 5.33 5.43
CA MET A 71 5.22 4.71 4.25
C MET A 71 3.80 4.22 4.55
N VAL A 72 2.94 4.30 3.55
CA VAL A 72 1.57 3.76 3.60
C VAL A 72 1.35 2.92 2.35
N LEU A 73 0.80 1.73 2.54
CA LEU A 73 0.40 0.86 1.45
C LEU A 73 -1.02 0.38 1.71
N LEU A 74 -1.86 0.49 0.69
CA LEU A 74 -3.21 -0.06 0.69
C LEU A 74 -3.29 -1.19 -0.32
N CYS A 75 -3.82 -2.33 0.07
CA CYS A 75 -3.97 -3.48 -0.82
C CYS A 75 -5.28 -4.22 -0.57
N ASP A 76 -5.77 -4.84 -1.64
CA ASP A 76 -6.99 -5.65 -1.65
C ASP A 76 -6.66 -7.08 -2.03
N VAL A 77 -7.32 -8.03 -1.36
CA VAL A 77 -7.34 -9.43 -1.80
C VAL A 77 -8.49 -9.58 -2.79
N VAL A 78 -8.18 -9.84 -4.05
CA VAL A 78 -9.19 -9.93 -5.12
C VAL A 78 -9.33 -11.39 -5.58
N PRO A 79 -10.48 -12.03 -5.28
CA PRO A 79 -10.69 -13.43 -5.64
C PRO A 79 -11.30 -13.56 -7.03
N TYR A 80 -10.46 -13.64 -8.06
CA TYR A 80 -10.93 -14.02 -9.40
C TYR A 80 -11.15 -15.53 -9.49
N THR A 81 -11.91 -15.98 -10.49
CA THR A 81 -12.23 -17.41 -10.64
C THR A 81 -11.01 -18.30 -10.88
N ARG A 82 -10.00 -17.80 -11.57
CA ARG A 82 -8.79 -18.56 -11.93
C ARG A 82 -7.62 -18.30 -11.01
N VAL A 83 -7.59 -17.16 -10.34
CA VAL A 83 -6.46 -16.74 -9.53
C VAL A 83 -6.91 -15.73 -8.48
N LYS A 84 -6.36 -15.81 -7.26
CA LYS A 84 -6.53 -14.79 -6.23
C LYS A 84 -5.33 -13.87 -6.27
N ILE A 85 -5.59 -12.58 -6.31
CA ILE A 85 -4.58 -11.53 -6.52
C ILE A 85 -4.53 -10.62 -5.30
N LEU A 86 -3.33 -10.24 -4.87
CA LEU A 86 -3.12 -9.12 -3.96
C LEU A 86 -2.86 -7.88 -4.81
N HIS A 87 -3.82 -6.95 -4.84
CA HIS A 87 -3.70 -5.73 -5.62
C HIS A 87 -3.30 -4.55 -4.73
N ILE A 88 -2.22 -3.89 -5.07
CA ILE A 88 -1.76 -2.68 -4.37
C ILE A 88 -2.46 -1.47 -4.99
N ASN A 89 -3.32 -0.81 -4.21
CA ASN A 89 -4.05 0.39 -4.63
C ASN A 89 -3.24 1.66 -4.44
N ILE A 90 -2.55 1.76 -3.30
CA ILE A 90 -1.76 2.92 -2.91
C ILE A 90 -0.42 2.43 -2.36
N TRP A 91 0.64 3.11 -2.78
CA TRP A 91 1.95 2.97 -2.19
C TRP A 91 2.56 4.37 -2.09
N ALA A 92 2.49 4.94 -0.91
CA ALA A 92 2.90 6.30 -0.63
C ALA A 92 4.07 6.33 0.34
N THR A 93 5.06 7.14 0.05
CA THR A 93 6.19 7.37 0.96
C THR A 93 6.27 8.84 1.31
N LYS A 94 6.82 9.17 2.48
CA LYS A 94 7.16 10.55 2.80
C LYS A 94 8.26 11.05 1.86
N THR A 95 8.28 12.35 1.64
CA THR A 95 9.31 13.01 0.83
C THR A 95 10.71 12.61 1.28
N GLY A 96 11.55 12.21 0.34
CA GLY A 96 12.93 11.80 0.60
C GLY A 96 13.12 10.34 0.97
N HIS A 97 12.04 9.57 1.14
CA HIS A 97 12.16 8.13 1.34
C HIS A 97 12.24 7.39 0.03
N ASP A 98 13.22 6.51 -0.06
CA ASP A 98 13.51 5.72 -1.24
C ASP A 98 12.64 4.44 -1.24
N TYR A 99 12.01 4.13 -2.38
CA TYR A 99 11.31 2.86 -2.57
C TYR A 99 12.22 1.66 -2.41
N ASP A 100 13.51 1.77 -2.72
CA ASP A 100 14.48 0.67 -2.53
C ASP A 100 14.56 0.24 -1.07
N HIS A 101 14.48 1.20 -0.16
CA HIS A 101 14.46 0.95 1.27
C HIS A 101 13.26 0.10 1.68
N TRP A 102 12.07 0.40 1.16
CA TRP A 102 10.85 -0.32 1.49
C TRP A 102 10.74 -1.64 0.73
N MET A 103 11.33 -1.74 -0.46
CA MET A 103 11.37 -3.00 -1.21
C MET A 103 12.10 -4.12 -0.46
N LYS A 104 13.08 -3.78 0.35
CA LYS A 104 13.77 -4.75 1.20
C LYS A 104 12.85 -5.38 2.25
N GLN A 105 11.75 -4.70 2.58
CA GLN A 105 10.73 -5.16 3.54
C GLN A 105 9.51 -5.76 2.84
N PHE A 106 9.50 -5.83 1.52
CA PHE A 106 8.33 -6.21 0.73
C PHE A 106 7.87 -7.64 0.98
N GLU A 107 8.75 -8.49 1.48
CA GLU A 107 8.41 -9.87 1.86
C GLU A 107 7.21 -9.92 2.83
N THR A 108 7.05 -8.93 3.70
CA THR A 108 5.88 -8.81 4.59
C THR A 108 4.57 -8.75 3.79
N ILE A 109 4.57 -8.00 2.69
CA ILE A 109 3.41 -7.87 1.80
C ILE A 109 3.17 -9.17 1.04
N GLU A 110 4.24 -9.78 0.53
CA GLU A 110 4.16 -11.06 -0.18
C GLU A 110 3.63 -12.17 0.72
N ASN A 111 4.11 -12.23 1.96
CA ASN A 111 3.64 -13.22 2.94
C ASN A 111 2.17 -13.00 3.30
N PHE A 112 1.74 -11.76 3.45
CA PHE A 112 0.33 -11.45 3.64
C PHE A 112 -0.51 -11.99 2.48
N GLY A 113 -0.06 -11.76 1.24
CA GLY A 113 -0.73 -12.30 0.06
C GLY A 113 -0.80 -13.83 0.07
N ARG A 114 0.31 -14.49 0.35
CA ARG A 114 0.37 -15.98 0.43
C ARG A 114 -0.56 -16.52 1.52
N ASP A 115 -0.58 -15.88 2.68
CA ASP A 115 -1.44 -16.28 3.82
C ASP A 115 -2.93 -16.17 3.48
N HIS A 116 -3.28 -15.29 2.55
CA HIS A 116 -4.65 -15.12 2.04
C HIS A 116 -4.93 -15.90 0.75
N GLY A 117 -4.01 -16.77 0.33
CA GLY A 117 -4.18 -17.62 -0.84
C GLY A 117 -3.90 -16.93 -2.17
N CYS A 118 -3.28 -15.76 -2.16
CA CYS A 118 -2.93 -15.05 -3.38
C CYS A 118 -1.72 -15.68 -4.07
N SER A 119 -1.75 -15.74 -5.40
CA SER A 119 -0.65 -16.25 -6.22
C SER A 119 0.16 -15.14 -6.90
N ILE A 120 -0.40 -13.94 -6.99
CA ILE A 120 0.16 -12.82 -7.74
C ILE A 120 -0.05 -11.54 -6.93
N VAL A 121 0.92 -10.65 -7.00
CA VAL A 121 0.78 -9.26 -6.55
C VAL A 121 0.72 -8.37 -7.79
N THR A 122 -0.26 -7.48 -7.85
CA THR A 122 -0.40 -6.51 -8.94
C THR A 122 -0.39 -5.08 -8.41
N ALA A 123 0.01 -4.14 -9.24
CA ALA A 123 -0.06 -2.72 -8.95
C ALA A 123 -0.25 -1.92 -10.23
N LEU A 124 -1.01 -0.82 -10.17
CA LEU A 124 -1.01 0.20 -11.20
C LEU A 124 0.04 1.24 -10.81
N ALA A 125 1.13 1.29 -11.56
CA ALA A 125 2.26 2.15 -11.25
C ALA A 125 2.48 3.17 -12.35
N ARG A 126 2.74 4.43 -11.98
CA ARG A 126 3.22 5.44 -12.93
C ARG A 126 4.58 5.03 -13.47
N LYS A 127 4.95 5.56 -14.65
CA LYS A 127 6.17 5.14 -15.38
C LYS A 127 7.44 5.12 -14.54
N GLY A 128 7.68 6.12 -13.71
CA GLY A 128 8.88 6.18 -12.86
C GLY A 128 8.95 5.04 -11.85
N LEU A 129 7.85 4.76 -11.17
CA LEU A 129 7.76 3.65 -10.22
C LEU A 129 7.82 2.30 -10.93
N SER A 130 7.14 2.15 -12.06
CA SER A 130 7.17 0.93 -12.87
C SER A 130 8.60 0.57 -13.29
N LYS A 131 9.34 1.54 -13.83
CA LYS A 131 10.74 1.36 -14.21
C LYS A 131 11.61 0.93 -13.03
N LYS A 132 11.41 1.55 -11.88
CA LYS A 132 12.15 1.24 -10.67
C LYS A 132 11.85 -0.16 -10.16
N LEU A 133 10.57 -0.54 -10.08
CA LEU A 133 10.16 -1.88 -9.65
C LEU A 133 10.75 -2.96 -10.53
N LYS A 134 10.73 -2.79 -11.85
CA LYS A 134 11.33 -3.74 -12.79
C LYS A 134 12.84 -3.90 -12.61
N SER A 135 13.54 -2.86 -12.14
CA SER A 135 14.99 -2.89 -11.97
C SER A 135 15.47 -3.56 -10.68
N ILE A 136 14.64 -3.56 -9.63
CA ILE A 136 15.05 -4.01 -8.29
C ILE A 136 14.40 -5.31 -7.84
N SER A 137 13.45 -5.84 -8.61
CA SER A 137 12.68 -7.00 -8.20
C SER A 137 12.07 -7.71 -9.42
N ASN A 138 11.43 -8.84 -9.21
CA ASN A 138 10.85 -9.69 -10.28
C ASN A 138 9.50 -9.17 -10.80
N TRP A 139 9.36 -7.86 -10.92
CA TRP A 139 8.17 -7.26 -11.49
C TRP A 139 8.20 -7.29 -13.01
N THR A 140 7.09 -7.66 -13.62
CA THR A 140 6.91 -7.64 -15.07
C THR A 140 5.70 -6.78 -15.43
N GLU A 141 5.79 -6.05 -16.53
CA GLU A 141 4.66 -5.29 -17.07
C GLU A 141 3.80 -6.23 -17.91
N GLN A 142 2.54 -6.45 -17.47
CA GLN A 142 1.62 -7.37 -18.15
C GLN A 142 0.63 -6.64 -19.08
N SER A 143 0.30 -5.40 -18.78
CA SER A 143 -0.66 -4.63 -19.57
C SER A 143 -0.45 -3.15 -19.39
N THR A 144 -1.01 -2.37 -20.32
CA THR A 144 -1.04 -0.90 -20.25
C THR A 144 -2.50 -0.46 -20.14
N LEU A 145 -2.80 0.38 -19.16
CA LEU A 145 -4.11 1.00 -19.01
C LEU A 145 -4.20 2.20 -19.96
N LEU A 146 -5.21 2.20 -20.82
CA LEU A 146 -5.53 3.33 -21.69
C LEU A 146 -6.81 3.99 -21.19
N THR A 147 -6.84 5.32 -21.18
CA THR A 147 -8.01 6.09 -20.77
C THR A 147 -8.44 7.05 -21.87
N LYS A 148 -9.75 7.27 -21.96
CA LYS A 148 -10.34 8.26 -22.89
C LYS A 148 -11.37 9.08 -22.12
N GLN A 149 -11.20 10.39 -22.15
CA GLN A 149 -12.20 11.30 -21.59
C GLN A 149 -13.45 11.31 -22.48
N LEU A 150 -14.62 11.17 -21.85
CA LEU A 150 -15.91 11.23 -22.54
C LEU A 150 -16.48 12.64 -22.54
#